data_29b537ea96dc093fdca4ecc83c232d6b
#
_entry.id   29b537ea96dc093fdca4ecc83c232d6b
#
_cell.length_a   1.000
_cell.length_b   1.000
_cell.length_c   1.000
_cell.angle_alpha   90.00
_cell.angle_beta   90.00
_cell.angle_gamma   90.00
#
_symmetry.space_group_name_H-M   'P 1'
#
loop_
_entity.id
_entity.type
_entity.pdbx_description
1 polymer ?
#
loop_
_entity_poly.entity_id
_entity_poly.type
_entity_poly.pdbx_seq_one_letter_code
_entity_poly.pdbx_strand_id
1 'polypeptide(L)'
;MLETTQGHVKLAAGRWAFLPGRIWDKIDSVMRRRLFTLEEALGLLTWLEEKFRDMDLLREELGRLQDEASQLVRHSRSNGSTGAEGPIGQAQKRVEEARLGLTSVAQEIQDAGIIVRGADQGLVDFLSVREGQEVFLCWVRGEDTIGYWHGTNEGYLARKAL
;
A
#
# COMPACT_ATOMS: atom_id res chain seq x y z
N MET A 1 -23.49 12.52 3.65
CA MET A 1 -23.37 11.61 4.79
C MET A 1 -24.06 10.31 4.38
N LEU A 2 -23.33 9.21 4.22
CA LEU A 2 -23.93 7.90 3.92
C LEU A 2 -24.24 7.23 5.27
N GLU A 3 -25.50 6.97 5.53
CA GLU A 3 -25.92 6.19 6.72
C GLU A 3 -25.76 4.70 6.40
N THR A 4 -25.01 4.00 7.20
CA THR A 4 -24.76 2.57 7.06
C THR A 4 -25.24 1.83 8.30
N THR A 5 -26.01 0.76 8.13
CA THR A 5 -26.42 -0.15 9.21
C THR A 5 -26.33 -1.60 8.72
N GLN A 6 -25.54 -2.42 9.43
CA GLN A 6 -25.47 -3.88 9.30
C GLN A 6 -25.64 -4.44 7.87
N GLY A 7 -24.70 -4.12 6.98
CA GLY A 7 -24.71 -4.72 5.64
C GLY A 7 -25.58 -4.00 4.59
N HIS A 8 -26.16 -2.85 4.91
CA HIS A 8 -27.01 -2.09 3.99
C HIS A 8 -26.49 -0.65 3.78
N VAL A 9 -26.54 -0.15 2.56
CA VAL A 9 -26.23 1.24 2.19
C VAL A 9 -27.51 1.93 1.75
N LYS A 10 -27.76 3.14 2.26
CA LYS A 10 -28.90 3.98 1.86
C LYS A 10 -28.57 4.68 0.54
N LEU A 11 -29.30 4.34 -0.51
CA LEU A 11 -29.19 4.98 -1.81
C LEU A 11 -29.90 6.34 -1.80
N ALA A 12 -29.52 7.26 -2.73
CA ALA A 12 -30.05 8.61 -2.84
C ALA A 12 -31.59 8.71 -2.98
N ALA A 13 -32.27 7.59 -3.29
CA ALA A 13 -33.74 7.49 -3.36
C ALA A 13 -34.40 6.90 -2.12
N GLY A 14 -33.72 6.85 -0.96
CA GLY A 14 -34.26 6.29 0.29
C GLY A 14 -34.37 4.76 0.32
N ARG A 15 -33.85 4.06 -0.68
CA ARG A 15 -33.86 2.58 -0.73
C ARG A 15 -32.58 2.03 -0.09
N TRP A 16 -32.72 0.91 0.63
CA TRP A 16 -31.61 0.15 1.19
C TRP A 16 -31.20 -0.95 0.21
N ALA A 17 -29.91 -1.06 -0.11
CA ALA A 17 -29.35 -2.14 -0.91
C ALA A 17 -28.49 -3.05 -0.03
N PHE A 18 -28.72 -4.35 -0.13
CA PHE A 18 -27.86 -5.36 0.48
C PHE A 18 -26.65 -5.59 -0.45
N LEU A 19 -25.45 -5.39 0.06
CA LEU A 19 -24.21 -5.66 -0.66
C LEU A 19 -23.61 -6.99 -0.16
N PRO A 20 -23.11 -7.87 -1.05
CA PRO A 20 -22.43 -9.11 -0.65
C PRO A 20 -21.22 -8.81 0.26
N GLY A 21 -20.96 -9.69 1.23
CA GLY A 21 -19.95 -9.50 2.28
C GLY A 21 -18.60 -9.01 1.81
N ARG A 22 -18.07 -9.52 0.68
CA ARG A 22 -16.80 -9.06 0.10
C ARG A 22 -16.76 -7.58 -0.31
N ILE A 23 -17.89 -7.00 -0.68
CA ILE A 23 -18.00 -5.58 -1.02
C ILE A 23 -18.08 -4.76 0.25
N TRP A 24 -18.73 -5.29 1.29
CA TRP A 24 -18.81 -4.68 2.61
C TRP A 24 -17.45 -4.60 3.28
N ASP A 25 -16.69 -5.69 3.29
CA ASP A 25 -15.34 -5.71 3.86
C ASP A 25 -14.43 -4.67 3.19
N LYS A 26 -14.58 -4.49 1.88
CA LYS A 26 -13.83 -3.49 1.12
C LYS A 26 -14.31 -2.06 1.36
N ILE A 27 -15.61 -1.81 1.52
CA ILE A 27 -16.17 -0.50 1.85
C ILE A 27 -15.85 -0.15 3.31
N ASP A 28 -15.93 -1.11 4.22
CA ASP A 28 -15.61 -0.93 5.64
C ASP A 28 -14.12 -0.64 5.85
N SER A 29 -13.23 -1.27 5.11
CA SER A 29 -11.79 -0.96 5.12
C SER A 29 -11.47 0.43 4.55
N VAL A 30 -12.18 0.86 3.51
CA VAL A 30 -12.05 2.21 2.91
C VAL A 30 -12.71 3.29 3.78
N MET A 31 -13.73 2.94 4.56
CA MET A 31 -14.46 3.88 5.44
C MET A 31 -13.90 3.94 6.87
N ARG A 32 -13.19 2.95 7.35
CA ARG A 32 -12.51 2.99 8.64
C ARG A 32 -11.22 3.79 8.51
N ARG A 33 -11.31 5.10 8.60
CA ARG A 33 -10.17 5.94 8.90
C ARG A 33 -9.68 5.55 10.31
N ARG A 34 -8.68 4.69 10.37
CA ARG A 34 -8.05 4.35 11.65
C ARG A 34 -7.35 5.59 12.18
N LEU A 35 -7.75 6.00 13.37
CA LEU A 35 -7.04 7.02 14.14
C LEU A 35 -5.99 6.33 14.99
N PHE A 36 -4.79 6.87 14.97
CA PHE A 36 -3.66 6.36 15.76
C PHE A 36 -3.33 7.33 16.88
N THR A 37 -3.02 6.81 18.05
CA THR A 37 -2.22 7.55 19.02
C THR A 37 -0.76 7.54 18.60
N LEU A 38 0.06 8.44 19.16
CA LEU A 38 1.51 8.43 18.91
C LEU A 38 2.14 7.09 19.35
N GLU A 39 1.72 6.54 20.48
CA GLU A 39 2.22 5.27 21.03
C GLU A 39 1.90 4.09 20.09
N GLU A 40 0.68 4.01 19.58
CA GLU A 40 0.28 2.99 18.61
C GLU A 40 1.10 3.09 17.31
N ALA A 41 1.30 4.30 16.80
CA ALA A 41 2.09 4.53 15.60
C ALA A 41 3.56 4.15 15.79
N LEU A 42 4.16 4.54 16.93
CA LEU A 42 5.52 4.15 17.31
C LEU A 42 5.68 2.63 17.40
N GLY A 43 4.70 1.93 17.97
CA GLY A 43 4.69 0.47 18.07
C GLY A 43 4.72 -0.25 16.70
N LEU A 44 4.38 0.42 15.62
CA LEU A 44 4.36 -0.14 14.25
C LEU A 44 5.66 0.10 13.47
N LEU A 45 6.59 0.91 13.95
CA LEU A 45 7.79 1.30 13.19
C LEU A 45 8.68 0.09 12.84
N THR A 46 8.92 -0.82 13.78
CA THR A 46 9.72 -2.03 13.51
C THR A 46 9.07 -2.89 12.42
N TRP A 47 7.75 -3.08 12.49
CA TRP A 47 7.00 -3.81 11.47
C TRP A 47 7.06 -3.10 10.11
N LEU A 48 6.96 -1.77 10.05
CA LEU A 48 7.11 -1.00 8.83
C LEU A 48 8.51 -1.12 8.23
N GLU A 49 9.55 -1.08 9.05
CA GLU A 49 10.93 -1.31 8.59
C GLU A 49 11.09 -2.69 7.92
N GLU A 50 10.47 -3.72 8.48
CA GLU A 50 10.44 -5.06 7.89
C GLU A 50 9.70 -5.06 6.55
N LYS A 51 8.52 -4.45 6.48
CA LYS A 51 7.73 -4.35 5.24
C LYS A 51 8.47 -3.60 4.13
N PHE A 52 9.12 -2.48 4.45
CA PHE A 52 9.92 -1.77 3.45
C PHE A 52 11.16 -2.54 3.01
N ARG A 53 11.76 -3.33 3.90
CA ARG A 53 12.86 -4.24 3.53
C ARG A 53 12.35 -5.32 2.56
N ASP A 54 11.20 -5.91 2.83
CA ASP A 54 10.58 -6.91 1.94
C ASP A 54 10.29 -6.30 0.56
N MET A 55 9.79 -5.05 0.53
CA MET A 55 9.55 -4.33 -0.72
C MET A 55 10.85 -4.09 -1.51
N ASP A 56 11.96 -3.76 -0.84
CA ASP A 56 13.25 -3.56 -1.50
C ASP A 56 13.76 -4.85 -2.14
N LEU A 57 13.69 -5.97 -1.41
CA LEU A 57 14.06 -7.29 -1.94
C LEU A 57 13.20 -7.69 -3.14
N LEU A 58 11.90 -7.45 -3.08
CA LEU A 58 10.98 -7.73 -4.18
C LEU A 58 11.23 -6.82 -5.39
N ARG A 59 11.62 -5.56 -5.19
CA ARG A 59 12.00 -4.64 -6.29
C ARG A 59 13.29 -5.08 -6.97
N GLU A 60 14.28 -5.48 -6.20
CA GLU A 60 15.54 -6.01 -6.73
C GLU A 60 15.28 -7.28 -7.56
N GLU A 61 14.51 -8.21 -7.02
CA GLU A 61 14.13 -9.44 -7.73
C GLU A 61 13.33 -9.14 -8.99
N LEU A 62 12.37 -8.21 -8.93
CA LEU A 62 11.58 -7.79 -10.09
C LEU A 62 12.48 -7.22 -11.20
N GLY A 63 13.46 -6.37 -10.84
CA GLY A 63 14.44 -5.82 -11.80
C GLY A 63 15.23 -6.93 -12.47
N ARG A 64 15.76 -7.87 -11.70
CA ARG A 64 16.51 -9.04 -12.21
C ARG A 64 15.66 -9.90 -13.15
N LEU A 65 14.41 -10.18 -12.79
CA LEU A 65 13.48 -10.97 -13.61
C LEU A 65 13.09 -10.26 -14.91
N GLN A 66 12.92 -8.94 -14.87
CA GLN A 66 12.64 -8.15 -16.08
C GLN A 66 13.81 -8.16 -17.05
N ASP A 67 15.03 -8.09 -16.56
CA ASP A 67 16.24 -8.18 -17.38
C ASP A 67 16.35 -9.57 -18.02
N GLU A 68 16.13 -10.65 -17.26
CA GLU A 68 16.10 -12.02 -17.75
C GLU A 68 15.06 -12.20 -18.86
N ALA A 69 13.83 -11.77 -18.62
CA ALA A 69 12.74 -11.83 -19.60
C ALA A 69 13.10 -11.05 -20.89
N SER A 70 13.70 -9.88 -20.74
CA SER A 70 14.13 -9.05 -21.85
C SER A 70 15.24 -9.71 -22.69
N GLN A 71 16.16 -10.42 -22.05
CA GLN A 71 17.19 -11.18 -22.73
C GLN A 71 16.59 -12.34 -23.51
N LEU A 72 15.67 -13.11 -22.93
CA LEU A 72 14.98 -14.22 -23.59
C LEU A 72 14.23 -13.77 -24.82
N VAL A 73 13.53 -12.64 -24.74
CA VAL A 73 12.83 -12.05 -25.91
C VAL A 73 13.80 -11.66 -27.03
N ARG A 74 14.96 -11.06 -26.69
CA ARG A 74 15.98 -10.72 -27.69
C ARG A 74 16.54 -11.97 -28.42
N HIS A 75 16.81 -13.04 -27.67
CA HIS A 75 17.35 -14.28 -28.24
C HIS A 75 16.29 -15.05 -29.04
N SER A 76 15.01 -15.05 -28.63
CA SER A 76 13.93 -15.77 -29.30
C SER A 76 13.58 -15.19 -30.68
N ARG A 77 13.78 -13.90 -30.92
CA ARG A 77 13.63 -13.29 -32.26
C ARG A 77 14.51 -13.97 -33.30
N SER A 78 15.55 -14.65 -32.88
CA SER A 78 16.45 -15.44 -33.74
C SER A 78 15.95 -16.88 -33.98
N ASN A 79 15.11 -17.46 -33.10
CA ASN A 79 14.80 -18.91 -33.11
C ASN A 79 13.30 -19.29 -33.17
N GLY A 80 12.36 -18.32 -33.26
CA GLY A 80 10.96 -18.60 -33.60
C GLY A 80 10.08 -19.29 -32.57
N SER A 81 10.52 -19.47 -31.29
CA SER A 81 9.74 -20.11 -30.23
C SER A 81 9.06 -19.06 -29.32
N THR A 82 7.74 -18.86 -29.48
CA THR A 82 6.97 -17.82 -28.80
C THR A 82 5.77 -18.35 -27.99
N GLY A 83 5.76 -19.62 -27.58
CA GLY A 83 4.64 -20.20 -26.81
C GLY A 83 4.59 -19.72 -25.34
N ALA A 84 3.36 -19.56 -24.79
CA ALA A 84 3.15 -19.20 -23.37
C ALA A 84 3.76 -20.20 -22.37
N GLU A 85 3.94 -21.43 -22.77
CA GLU A 85 4.61 -22.50 -21.98
C GLU A 85 6.13 -22.53 -22.17
N GLY A 86 6.65 -21.71 -23.08
CA GLY A 86 8.08 -21.61 -23.35
C GLY A 86 8.83 -20.75 -22.31
N PRO A 87 10.18 -20.64 -22.47
CA PRO A 87 11.02 -19.89 -21.52
C PRO A 87 10.55 -18.43 -21.33
N ILE A 88 10.07 -17.78 -22.37
CA ILE A 88 9.56 -16.41 -22.31
C ILE A 88 8.29 -16.32 -21.44
N GLY A 89 7.32 -17.24 -21.66
CA GLY A 89 6.09 -17.25 -20.88
C GLY A 89 6.35 -17.52 -19.39
N GLN A 90 7.28 -18.43 -19.09
CA GLN A 90 7.71 -18.70 -17.70
C GLN A 90 8.39 -17.47 -17.07
N ALA A 91 9.25 -16.77 -17.80
CA ALA A 91 9.89 -15.55 -17.30
C ALA A 91 8.86 -14.44 -17.05
N GLN A 92 7.90 -14.25 -17.96
CA GLN A 92 6.81 -13.28 -17.77
C GLN A 92 5.93 -13.60 -16.56
N LYS A 93 5.64 -14.88 -16.30
CA LYS A 93 4.89 -15.33 -15.13
C LYS A 93 5.64 -14.97 -13.84
N ARG A 94 6.95 -15.21 -13.76
CA ARG A 94 7.77 -14.85 -12.59
C ARG A 94 7.81 -13.32 -12.35
N VAL A 95 7.88 -12.52 -13.41
CA VAL A 95 7.78 -11.06 -13.33
C VAL A 95 6.45 -10.64 -12.71
N GLU A 96 5.34 -11.26 -13.15
CA GLU A 96 4.02 -10.93 -12.62
C GLU A 96 3.87 -11.38 -11.16
N GLU A 97 4.38 -12.55 -10.79
CA GLU A 97 4.40 -13.03 -9.39
C GLU A 97 5.16 -12.06 -8.47
N ALA A 98 6.34 -11.57 -8.89
CA ALA A 98 7.09 -10.58 -8.11
C ALA A 98 6.35 -9.25 -7.99
N ARG A 99 5.66 -8.81 -9.05
CA ARG A 99 4.82 -7.59 -9.04
C ARG A 99 3.64 -7.72 -8.08
N LEU A 100 2.98 -8.88 -8.09
CA LEU A 100 1.89 -9.19 -7.15
C LEU A 100 2.40 -9.20 -5.71
N GLY A 101 3.60 -9.72 -5.46
CA GLY A 101 4.26 -9.68 -4.15
C GLY A 101 4.42 -8.24 -3.65
N LEU A 102 4.92 -7.31 -4.47
CA LEU A 102 5.02 -5.89 -4.11
C LEU A 102 3.66 -5.27 -3.77
N THR A 103 2.64 -5.58 -4.58
CA THR A 103 1.28 -5.09 -4.35
C THR A 103 0.73 -5.62 -3.03
N SER A 104 0.99 -6.90 -2.71
CA SER A 104 0.55 -7.52 -1.45
C SER A 104 1.14 -6.83 -0.23
N VAL A 105 2.46 -6.56 -0.22
CA VAL A 105 3.11 -5.87 0.90
C VAL A 105 2.58 -4.44 1.06
N ALA A 106 2.37 -3.70 -0.04
CA ALA A 106 1.79 -2.37 0.01
C ALA A 106 0.35 -2.40 0.55
N GLN A 107 -0.44 -3.41 0.17
CA GLN A 107 -1.80 -3.61 0.66
C GLN A 107 -1.83 -3.91 2.16
N GLU A 108 -0.90 -4.73 2.67
CA GLU A 108 -0.81 -5.00 4.11
C GLU A 108 -0.59 -3.72 4.92
N ILE A 109 0.27 -2.81 4.44
CA ILE A 109 0.49 -1.51 5.09
C ILE A 109 -0.81 -0.67 5.07
N GLN A 110 -1.52 -0.64 3.94
CA GLN A 110 -2.78 0.09 3.82
C GLN A 110 -3.90 -0.52 4.68
N ASP A 111 -3.97 -1.84 4.75
CA ASP A 111 -4.96 -2.56 5.58
C ASP A 111 -4.73 -2.33 7.08
N ALA A 112 -3.49 -2.05 7.48
CA ALA A 112 -3.17 -1.57 8.83
C ALA A 112 -3.68 -0.14 9.11
N GLY A 113 -4.22 0.56 8.10
CA GLY A 113 -4.72 1.93 8.19
C GLY A 113 -3.65 3.00 7.97
N ILE A 114 -2.47 2.63 7.50
CA ILE A 114 -1.33 3.51 7.27
C ILE A 114 -1.36 4.02 5.83
N ILE A 115 -1.08 5.29 5.62
CA ILE A 115 -1.09 5.92 4.31
C ILE A 115 0.34 5.97 3.78
N VAL A 116 0.63 5.22 2.72
CA VAL A 116 1.91 5.28 2.03
C VAL A 116 1.92 6.48 1.10
N ARG A 117 2.80 7.45 1.34
CA ARG A 117 2.99 8.65 0.52
C ARG A 117 4.11 8.52 -0.49
N GLY A 118 5.16 7.82 -0.11
CA GLY A 118 6.32 7.58 -0.96
C GLY A 118 6.93 6.22 -0.66
N ALA A 119 6.58 5.21 -1.47
CA ALA A 119 7.03 3.84 -1.24
C ALA A 119 8.55 3.68 -1.41
N ASP A 120 9.19 4.50 -2.26
CA ASP A 120 10.64 4.44 -2.51
C ASP A 120 11.45 5.05 -1.35
N GLN A 121 10.92 6.10 -0.72
CA GLN A 121 11.55 6.74 0.45
C GLN A 121 11.08 6.12 1.78
N GLY A 122 10.07 5.26 1.76
CA GLY A 122 9.45 4.75 2.97
C GLY A 122 8.71 5.84 3.75
N LEU A 123 8.12 6.82 3.04
CA LEU A 123 7.34 7.89 3.63
C LEU A 123 5.92 7.42 3.91
N VAL A 124 5.48 7.50 5.15
CA VAL A 124 4.13 7.13 5.59
C VAL A 124 3.53 8.17 6.54
N ASP A 125 2.20 8.20 6.52
CA ASP A 125 1.39 9.02 7.41
C ASP A 125 0.42 8.15 8.20
N PHE A 126 0.28 8.45 9.50
CA PHE A 126 -0.71 7.89 10.39
C PHE A 126 -1.75 8.97 10.70
N LEU A 127 -3.01 8.73 10.38
CA LEU A 127 -4.07 9.67 10.74
C LEU A 127 -4.23 9.69 12.27
N SER A 128 -4.22 10.88 12.85
CA SER A 128 -4.27 11.10 14.30
C SER A 128 -5.12 12.32 14.64
N VAL A 129 -5.33 12.57 15.92
CA VAL A 129 -6.00 13.78 16.42
C VAL A 129 -5.04 14.51 17.35
N ARG A 130 -4.83 15.81 17.09
CA ARG A 130 -4.07 16.72 17.94
C ARG A 130 -4.90 17.97 18.23
N GLU A 131 -5.09 18.27 19.50
CA GLU A 131 -5.88 19.46 19.93
C GLU A 131 -7.29 19.52 19.30
N GLY A 132 -7.93 18.35 19.13
CA GLY A 132 -9.26 18.21 18.54
C GLY A 132 -9.33 18.32 17.02
N GLN A 133 -8.19 18.41 16.33
CA GLN A 133 -8.09 18.45 14.88
C GLN A 133 -7.44 17.20 14.31
N GLU A 134 -7.93 16.71 13.17
CA GLU A 134 -7.27 15.63 12.43
C GLU A 134 -5.95 16.12 11.85
N VAL A 135 -4.89 15.35 12.09
CA VAL A 135 -3.53 15.60 11.60
C VAL A 135 -2.94 14.28 11.10
N PHE A 136 -1.82 14.35 10.40
CA PHE A 136 -0.99 13.21 10.09
C PHE A 136 0.28 13.23 10.94
N LEU A 137 0.52 12.15 11.67
CA LEU A 137 1.84 11.83 12.21
C LEU A 137 2.66 11.28 11.07
N CYS A 138 3.78 11.92 10.76
CA CYS A 138 4.58 11.63 9.58
C CYS A 138 5.90 10.98 9.96
N TRP A 139 6.21 9.85 9.31
CA TRP A 139 7.46 9.13 9.50
C TRP A 139 8.09 8.81 8.15
N VAL A 140 9.40 8.89 8.10
CA VAL A 140 10.23 8.46 6.97
C VAL A 140 11.14 7.35 7.45
N ARG A 141 11.26 6.30 6.69
CA ARG A 141 12.15 5.18 6.96
C ARG A 141 13.56 5.65 7.30
N GLY A 142 14.11 5.14 8.40
CA GLY A 142 15.40 5.54 8.93
C GLY A 142 15.34 6.67 9.97
N GLU A 143 14.16 7.27 10.22
CA GLU A 143 13.96 8.10 11.41
C GLU A 143 13.75 7.19 12.63
N ASP A 144 14.47 7.44 13.73
CA ASP A 144 14.41 6.61 14.95
C ASP A 144 13.03 6.65 15.63
N THR A 145 12.26 7.69 15.36
CA THR A 145 10.95 7.94 15.99
C THR A 145 10.06 8.78 15.08
N ILE A 146 8.77 8.84 15.39
CA ILE A 146 7.85 9.81 14.78
C ILE A 146 8.04 11.16 15.47
N GLY A 147 8.84 12.03 14.89
CA GLY A 147 9.15 13.35 15.41
C GLY A 147 8.36 14.50 14.79
N TYR A 148 7.49 14.21 13.80
CA TYR A 148 6.84 15.25 13.00
C TYR A 148 5.38 14.95 12.73
N TRP A 149 4.62 16.03 12.52
CA TRP A 149 3.24 15.98 12.09
C TRP A 149 2.94 17.08 11.07
N HIS A 150 1.85 16.97 10.31
CA HIS A 150 1.33 18.03 9.45
C HIS A 150 -0.21 17.95 9.35
N GLY A 151 -0.84 19.02 8.89
CA GLY A 151 -2.28 19.05 8.67
C GLY A 151 -2.72 18.13 7.54
N THR A 152 -4.00 17.73 7.54
CA THR A 152 -4.55 16.80 6.54
C THR A 152 -4.55 17.36 5.12
N ASN A 153 -4.48 18.67 4.96
CA ASN A 153 -4.37 19.37 3.68
C ASN A 153 -2.92 19.80 3.34
N GLU A 154 -1.96 19.42 4.18
CA GLU A 154 -0.55 19.72 4.03
C GLU A 154 0.21 18.46 3.61
N GLY A 155 1.47 18.60 3.24
CA GLY A 155 2.32 17.49 2.87
C GLY A 155 3.66 17.49 3.61
N TYR A 156 4.55 16.58 3.23
CA TYR A 156 5.86 16.37 3.83
C TYR A 156 6.67 17.66 4.08
N LEU A 157 6.64 18.62 3.16
CA LEU A 157 7.40 19.88 3.29
C LEU A 157 6.85 20.82 4.37
N ALA A 158 5.63 20.60 4.85
CA ALA A 158 4.99 21.39 5.89
C ALA A 158 5.04 20.70 7.27
N ARG A 159 5.92 19.74 7.45
CA ARG A 159 6.12 19.01 8.73
C ARG A 159 6.51 19.98 9.85
N LYS A 160 5.86 19.82 10.99
CA LYS A 160 6.08 20.53 12.24
C LYS A 160 6.58 19.53 13.28
N ALA A 161 7.51 19.91 14.15
CA ALA A 161 7.94 19.05 15.24
C ALA A 161 6.79 18.78 16.23
N LEU A 162 6.77 17.55 16.79
CA LEU A 162 5.81 17.11 17.81
C LEU A 162 6.03 17.78 19.16
#